data_3d49c6d0dc020d5687162554aa2c5869
#
_entry.id   3d49c6d0dc020d5687162554aa2c5869
#
_cell.length_a   1.000
_cell.length_b   1.000
_cell.length_c   1.000
_cell.angle_alpha   90.00
_cell.angle_beta   90.00
_cell.angle_gamma   90.00
#
_symmetry.space_group_name_H-M   'P 1'
#
loop_
_entity.id
_entity.type
_entity.pdbx_description
1 polymer ?
#
loop_
_entity_poly.entity_id
_entity_poly.type
_entity_poly.pdbx_seq_one_letter_code
_entity_poly.pdbx_strand_id
1 'polypeptide(L)'
;MLRNLKKIQKALILVILFLGLDASAVYYMLNEERVLELSLAADAPTRIGIDGEKIKDVFFYPERSAAMQLHSSGALFVIPSMGQSKIYMTIIGVNGSMQDIVFKVRDKQPSSIKFLKFNAEWEDKSDKNK
;
A
#
# COMPACT_ATOMS: atom_id res chain seq x y z
N MET A 1 -32.24 -33.29 8.52
CA MET A 1 -31.87 -32.05 9.24
C MET A 1 -30.39 -31.93 9.52
N LEU A 2 -29.74 -32.95 10.03
CA LEU A 2 -28.28 -32.93 10.32
C LEU A 2 -27.37 -32.79 9.08
N ARG A 3 -27.80 -33.22 7.89
CA ARG A 3 -27.03 -33.13 6.65
C ARG A 3 -26.93 -31.71 6.11
N ASN A 4 -27.92 -30.85 6.35
CA ASN A 4 -27.92 -29.46 5.89
C ASN A 4 -27.02 -28.54 6.76
N LEU A 5 -26.94 -28.84 8.04
CA LEU A 5 -26.05 -28.12 8.97
C LEU A 5 -24.54 -28.29 8.65
N LYS A 6 -24.15 -29.52 8.25
CA LYS A 6 -22.75 -29.78 7.85
C LYS A 6 -22.37 -29.08 6.53
N LYS A 7 -23.31 -28.95 5.58
CA LYS A 7 -23.10 -28.23 4.33
C LYS A 7 -22.99 -26.72 4.54
N ILE A 8 -23.80 -26.17 5.44
CA ILE A 8 -23.77 -24.75 5.80
C ILE A 8 -22.45 -24.38 6.52
N GLN A 9 -21.95 -25.24 7.41
CA GLN A 9 -20.68 -25.03 8.09
C GLN A 9 -19.49 -25.06 7.13
N LYS A 10 -19.47 -25.93 6.14
CA LYS A 10 -18.40 -26.00 5.13
C LYS A 10 -18.43 -24.76 4.22
N ALA A 11 -19.59 -24.27 3.83
CA ALA A 11 -19.73 -23.06 3.04
C ALA A 11 -19.30 -21.82 3.81
N LEU A 12 -19.59 -21.72 5.10
CA LEU A 12 -19.20 -20.63 5.97
C LEU A 12 -17.67 -20.55 6.17
N ILE A 13 -17.01 -21.69 6.36
CA ILE A 13 -15.54 -21.79 6.49
C ILE A 13 -14.85 -21.33 5.19
N LEU A 14 -15.39 -21.70 4.02
CA LEU A 14 -14.85 -21.28 2.72
C LEU A 14 -14.95 -19.76 2.52
N VAL A 15 -16.06 -19.14 2.92
CA VAL A 15 -16.28 -17.70 2.84
C VAL A 15 -15.31 -16.94 3.76
N ILE A 16 -15.06 -17.44 4.97
CA ILE A 16 -14.10 -16.84 5.92
C ILE A 16 -12.68 -16.92 5.38
N LEU A 17 -12.28 -18.03 4.77
CA LEU A 17 -10.96 -18.19 4.13
C LEU A 17 -10.79 -17.24 2.95
N PHE A 18 -11.83 -16.99 2.16
CA PHE A 18 -11.81 -16.05 1.04
C PHE A 18 -11.67 -14.60 1.51
N LEU A 19 -12.36 -14.20 2.57
CA LEU A 19 -12.27 -12.88 3.19
C LEU A 19 -10.89 -12.64 3.83
N GLY A 20 -10.25 -13.68 4.38
CA GLY A 20 -8.91 -13.59 4.96
C GLY A 20 -7.80 -13.38 3.93
N LEU A 21 -8.02 -13.73 2.65
CA LEU A 21 -7.05 -13.53 1.57
C LEU A 21 -7.07 -12.11 0.99
N ASP A 22 -8.17 -11.35 1.15
CA ASP A 22 -8.33 -10.00 0.61
C ASP A 22 -7.83 -8.88 1.55
N ALA A 23 -7.34 -9.20 2.74
CA ALA A 23 -7.02 -8.23 3.80
C ALA A 23 -5.59 -7.66 3.74
N SER A 24 -4.93 -7.62 2.56
CA SER A 24 -3.51 -7.24 2.46
C SER A 24 -3.25 -5.82 1.95
N ALA A 25 -4.30 -5.05 1.60
CA ALA A 25 -4.15 -3.68 1.11
C ALA A 25 -4.32 -2.65 2.23
N VAL A 26 -3.42 -1.65 2.29
CA VAL A 26 -3.49 -0.53 3.22
C VAL A 26 -3.52 0.77 2.44
N TYR A 27 -4.40 1.67 2.85
CA TYR A 27 -4.59 2.97 2.22
C TYR A 27 -4.11 4.08 3.15
N TYR A 28 -3.37 5.03 2.59
CA TYR A 28 -2.90 6.22 3.30
C TYR A 28 -3.25 7.47 2.51
N MET A 29 -3.59 8.55 3.20
CA MET A 29 -3.77 9.84 2.56
C MET A 29 -2.41 10.43 2.21
N LEU A 30 -2.22 10.82 0.96
CA LEU A 30 -1.00 11.50 0.52
C LEU A 30 -0.87 12.84 1.23
N ASN A 31 0.29 13.11 1.83
CA ASN A 31 0.57 14.34 2.56
C ASN A 31 2.01 14.79 2.27
N GLU A 32 2.17 15.71 1.34
CA GLU A 32 3.47 16.19 0.87
C GLU A 32 4.25 16.95 1.95
N GLU A 33 3.58 17.44 2.98
CA GLU A 33 4.20 18.21 4.07
C GLU A 33 4.72 17.32 5.22
N ARG A 34 4.45 16.03 5.17
CA ARG A 34 4.84 15.09 6.24
C ARG A 34 5.61 13.90 5.70
N VAL A 35 6.54 13.43 6.51
CA VAL A 35 7.17 12.13 6.34
C VAL A 35 6.29 11.09 7.01
N LEU A 36 5.79 10.12 6.23
CA LEU A 36 4.98 9.04 6.77
C LEU A 36 5.85 7.88 7.24
N GLU A 37 5.55 7.32 8.40
CA GLU A 37 6.19 6.09 8.88
C GLU A 37 5.31 4.90 8.53
N LEU A 38 5.83 4.02 7.67
CA LEU A 38 5.11 2.85 7.18
C LEU A 38 5.97 1.60 7.36
N SER A 39 5.41 0.44 7.03
CA SER A 39 6.11 -0.84 7.14
C SER A 39 6.21 -1.53 5.79
N LEU A 40 7.33 -2.24 5.57
CA LEU A 40 7.55 -3.12 4.42
C LEU A 40 7.74 -4.54 4.87
N ALA A 41 7.29 -5.50 4.07
CA ALA A 41 7.57 -6.91 4.28
C ALA A 41 9.06 -7.20 4.04
N ALA A 42 9.67 -7.99 4.93
CA ALA A 42 11.09 -8.34 4.85
C ALA A 42 11.40 -9.31 3.69
N ASP A 43 10.49 -10.21 3.38
CA ASP A 43 10.73 -11.38 2.52
C ASP A 43 9.77 -11.49 1.33
N ALA A 44 9.00 -10.46 1.06
CA ALA A 44 8.02 -10.44 -0.03
C ALA A 44 7.96 -9.05 -0.68
N PRO A 45 7.61 -8.97 -1.98
CA PRO A 45 7.45 -7.68 -2.62
C PRO A 45 6.23 -6.93 -2.07
N THR A 46 6.41 -5.64 -1.79
CA THR A 46 5.32 -4.72 -1.47
C THR A 46 5.04 -3.87 -2.71
N ARG A 47 3.79 -3.82 -3.12
CA ARG A 47 3.35 -2.98 -4.21
C ARG A 47 2.89 -1.62 -3.66
N ILE A 48 3.46 -0.56 -4.21
CA ILE A 48 3.13 0.82 -3.83
C ILE A 48 2.51 1.53 -5.03
N GLY A 49 1.42 2.23 -4.83
CA GLY A 49 0.74 2.99 -5.87
C GLY A 49 0.13 4.27 -5.35
N ILE A 50 -0.13 5.19 -6.26
CA ILE A 50 -0.92 6.42 -6.02
C ILE A 50 -2.22 6.28 -6.78
N ASP A 51 -3.35 6.53 -6.11
CA ASP A 51 -4.65 6.47 -6.76
C ASP A 51 -4.78 7.55 -7.84
N GLY A 52 -5.15 7.14 -9.06
CA GLY A 52 -5.32 8.04 -10.18
C GLY A 52 -4.05 8.66 -10.75
N GLU A 53 -2.87 8.22 -10.31
CA GLU A 53 -1.59 8.76 -10.79
C GLU A 53 -0.53 7.66 -10.84
N LYS A 54 0.22 7.59 -11.94
CA LYS A 54 1.35 6.68 -12.07
C LYS A 54 2.56 7.23 -11.32
N ILE A 55 3.28 6.37 -10.61
CA ILE A 55 4.61 6.71 -10.08
C ILE A 55 5.58 6.74 -11.26
N LYS A 56 6.33 7.82 -11.42
CA LYS A 56 7.34 7.97 -12.47
C LYS A 56 8.76 7.84 -11.97
N ASP A 57 9.00 8.10 -10.69
CA ASP A 57 10.34 8.10 -10.11
C ASP A 57 10.31 7.78 -8.64
N VAL A 58 11.43 7.32 -8.12
CA VAL A 58 11.61 7.00 -6.72
C VAL A 58 13.04 7.31 -6.28
N PHE A 59 13.19 7.99 -5.15
CA PHE A 59 14.45 8.18 -4.45
C PHE A 59 14.43 7.36 -3.17
N PHE A 60 15.53 6.70 -2.87
CA PHE A 60 15.62 5.91 -1.65
C PHE A 60 17.03 5.89 -1.08
N TYR A 61 17.12 5.72 0.22
CA TYR A 61 18.38 5.67 0.96
C TYR A 61 18.26 4.67 2.11
N PRO A 62 19.27 3.86 2.42
CA PRO A 62 20.57 3.73 1.72
C PRO A 62 20.43 3.14 0.30
N GLU A 63 21.43 3.42 -0.53
CA GLU A 63 21.40 3.11 -1.96
C GLU A 63 21.15 1.62 -2.29
N ARG A 64 21.63 0.71 -1.44
CA ARG A 64 21.45 -0.74 -1.63
C ARG A 64 20.46 -1.36 -0.66
N SER A 65 19.56 -0.56 -0.13
CA SER A 65 18.62 -1.02 0.90
C SER A 65 17.48 -1.88 0.37
N ALA A 66 17.20 -1.83 -0.92
CA ALA A 66 16.10 -2.58 -1.52
C ALA A 66 16.31 -2.80 -3.00
N ALA A 67 15.68 -3.87 -3.52
CA ALA A 67 15.45 -4.03 -4.95
C ALA A 67 14.11 -3.39 -5.28
N MET A 68 14.06 -2.58 -6.34
CA MET A 68 12.86 -1.86 -6.76
C MET A 68 12.61 -2.02 -8.24
N GLN A 69 11.35 -2.12 -8.61
CA GLN A 69 10.93 -2.15 -10.01
C GLN A 69 9.72 -1.26 -10.19
N LEU A 70 9.85 -0.29 -11.11
CA LEU A 70 8.74 0.54 -11.54
C LEU A 70 8.06 -0.11 -12.75
N HIS A 71 6.81 -0.49 -12.57
CA HIS A 71 6.04 -1.16 -13.61
C HIS A 71 5.35 -0.14 -14.53
N SER A 72 5.06 -0.52 -15.77
CA SER A 72 4.37 0.33 -16.75
C SER A 72 2.97 0.77 -16.31
N SER A 73 2.33 0.03 -15.40
CA SER A 73 1.06 0.43 -14.77
C SER A 73 1.20 1.63 -13.83
N GLY A 74 2.42 2.03 -13.49
CA GLY A 74 2.70 3.08 -12.52
C GLY A 74 2.83 2.59 -11.08
N ALA A 75 2.76 1.29 -10.86
CA ALA A 75 3.00 0.69 -9.54
C ALA A 75 4.50 0.47 -9.32
N LEU A 76 4.95 0.68 -8.09
CA LEU A 76 6.32 0.41 -7.65
C LEU A 76 6.33 -0.87 -6.82
N PHE A 77 7.23 -1.79 -7.14
CA PHE A 77 7.45 -3.01 -6.35
C PHE A 77 8.77 -2.88 -5.59
N VAL A 78 8.74 -3.18 -4.30
CA VAL A 78 9.89 -3.03 -3.39
C VAL A 78 10.10 -4.31 -2.60
N ILE A 79 11.34 -4.82 -2.63
CA ILE A 79 11.78 -5.92 -1.76
C ILE A 79 13.00 -5.41 -0.99
N PRO A 80 12.95 -5.33 0.36
CA PRO A 80 14.11 -4.90 1.14
C PRO A 80 15.28 -5.87 0.98
N SER A 81 16.49 -5.34 1.03
CA SER A 81 17.70 -6.16 1.08
C SER A 81 17.77 -6.91 2.42
N MET A 82 18.39 -8.09 2.40
CA MET A 82 18.53 -8.92 3.59
C MET A 82 19.25 -8.14 4.71
N GLY A 83 18.68 -8.16 5.91
CA GLY A 83 19.21 -7.47 7.07
C GLY A 83 18.90 -5.97 7.13
N GLN A 84 18.21 -5.42 6.15
CA GLN A 84 17.80 -4.02 6.15
C GLN A 84 16.64 -3.80 7.12
N SER A 85 16.77 -2.83 8.04
CA SER A 85 15.75 -2.52 9.05
C SER A 85 14.94 -1.26 8.74
N LYS A 86 15.53 -0.31 8.03
CA LYS A 86 14.92 1.00 7.78
C LYS A 86 15.34 1.53 6.41
N ILE A 87 14.36 2.07 5.66
CA ILE A 87 14.57 2.63 4.33
C ILE A 87 13.88 3.98 4.25
N TYR A 88 14.60 5.01 3.82
CA TYR A 88 14.04 6.31 3.48
C TYR A 88 13.67 6.32 2.01
N MET A 89 12.48 6.81 1.69
CA MET A 89 11.99 6.79 0.31
C MET A 89 11.18 8.06 0.01
N THR A 90 11.31 8.56 -1.22
CA THR A 90 10.39 9.56 -1.78
C THR A 90 9.85 9.02 -3.09
N ILE A 91 8.55 8.92 -3.21
CA ILE A 91 7.89 8.58 -4.47
C ILE A 91 7.42 9.85 -5.17
N ILE A 92 7.52 9.86 -6.50
CA ILE A 92 7.13 10.99 -7.34
C ILE A 92 6.19 10.47 -8.42
N GLY A 93 5.01 11.07 -8.51
CA GLY A 93 4.01 10.75 -9.53
C GLY A 93 4.19 11.58 -10.81
N VAL A 94 3.60 11.11 -11.91
CA VAL A 94 3.65 11.78 -13.21
C VAL A 94 3.02 13.16 -13.20
N ASN A 95 2.08 13.43 -12.30
CA ASN A 95 1.42 14.72 -12.13
C ASN A 95 2.10 15.61 -11.08
N GLY A 96 3.26 15.21 -10.59
CA GLY A 96 4.04 15.97 -9.63
C GLY A 96 3.75 15.69 -8.16
N SER A 97 2.88 14.74 -7.84
CA SER A 97 2.67 14.32 -6.45
C SER A 97 3.95 13.75 -5.86
N MET A 98 4.26 14.09 -4.61
CA MET A 98 5.44 13.62 -3.91
C MET A 98 5.05 13.15 -2.51
N GLN A 99 5.65 12.05 -2.06
CA GLN A 99 5.46 11.57 -0.70
C GLN A 99 6.78 11.07 -0.14
N ASP A 100 7.18 11.65 0.99
CA ASP A 100 8.31 11.18 1.77
C ASP A 100 7.85 10.11 2.75
N ILE A 101 8.60 9.02 2.81
CA ILE A 101 8.26 7.84 3.61
C ILE A 101 9.50 7.33 4.32
N VAL A 102 9.33 6.95 5.58
CA VAL A 102 10.29 6.11 6.30
C VAL A 102 9.67 4.74 6.46
N PHE A 103 10.26 3.75 5.82
CA PHE A 103 9.83 2.37 5.96
C PHE A 103 10.62 1.64 7.04
N LYS A 104 9.88 0.94 7.90
CA LYS A 104 10.45 -0.05 8.82
C LYS A 104 10.17 -1.44 8.26
N VAL A 105 11.20 -2.27 8.20
CA VAL A 105 11.09 -3.62 7.66
C VAL A 105 10.55 -4.56 8.74
N ARG A 106 9.47 -5.29 8.43
CA ARG A 106 8.74 -6.18 9.34
C ARG A 106 8.48 -7.53 8.68
N ASP A 107 8.30 -8.58 9.48
CA ASP A 107 8.06 -9.93 8.98
C ASP A 107 6.65 -10.12 8.40
N LYS A 108 5.65 -9.46 8.97
CA LYS A 108 4.26 -9.60 8.54
C LYS A 108 3.66 -8.24 8.24
N GLN A 109 3.56 -7.90 6.95
CA GLN A 109 3.02 -6.61 6.53
C GLN A 109 2.12 -6.75 5.30
N PRO A 110 1.24 -5.78 5.06
CA PRO A 110 0.41 -5.77 3.86
C PRO A 110 1.26 -5.81 2.59
N SER A 111 0.80 -6.56 1.60
CA SER A 111 1.47 -6.68 0.31
C SER A 111 1.18 -5.52 -0.65
N SER A 112 0.32 -4.57 -0.25
CA SER A 112 -0.07 -3.44 -1.09
C SER A 112 -0.30 -2.20 -0.24
N ILE A 113 0.30 -1.10 -0.68
CA ILE A 113 0.13 0.23 -0.09
C ILE A 113 -0.37 1.16 -1.20
N LYS A 114 -1.46 1.87 -0.95
CA LYS A 114 -2.01 2.82 -1.90
C LYS A 114 -2.19 4.18 -1.26
N PHE A 115 -1.66 5.21 -1.90
CA PHE A 115 -1.83 6.59 -1.47
C PHE A 115 -3.02 7.20 -2.18
N LEU A 116 -3.92 7.77 -1.40
CA LEU A 116 -5.11 8.48 -1.88
C LEU A 116 -4.81 9.97 -1.92
N LYS A 117 -5.22 10.61 -3.00
CA LYS A 117 -5.12 12.07 -3.10
C LYS A 117 -6.32 12.72 -2.43
N PHE A 118 -6.04 13.84 -1.75
CA PHE A 118 -7.10 14.71 -1.30
C PHE A 118 -7.78 15.36 -2.52
N ASN A 119 -9.10 15.19 -2.63
CA ASN A 119 -9.85 15.76 -3.73
C ASN A 119 -10.60 17.01 -3.26
N ALA A 120 -10.20 18.20 -3.79
CA ALA A 120 -10.81 19.48 -3.47
C ALA A 120 -12.32 19.54 -3.81
N GLU A 121 -12.80 18.67 -4.70
CA GLU A 121 -14.24 18.56 -5.01
C GLU A 121 -15.08 18.11 -3.80
N TRP A 122 -14.50 17.39 -2.86
CA TRP A 122 -15.16 16.94 -1.64
C TRP A 122 -15.36 18.10 -0.65
N GLU A 123 -14.44 19.04 -0.55
CA GLU A 123 -14.58 20.25 0.26
C GLU A 123 -15.71 21.14 -0.22
N ASP A 124 -15.80 21.37 -1.54
CA ASP A 124 -16.84 22.19 -2.15
C ASP A 124 -18.24 21.62 -1.92
N LYS A 125 -18.39 20.30 -1.90
CA LYS A 125 -19.68 19.65 -1.61
C LYS A 125 -20.07 19.70 -0.15
N SER A 126 -19.11 19.69 0.78
CA SER A 126 -19.38 19.79 2.21
C SER A 126 -19.81 21.20 2.62
N ASP A 127 -19.29 22.24 1.98
CA ASP A 127 -19.68 23.63 2.21
C ASP A 127 -21.04 24.00 1.63
N LYS A 128 -21.47 23.33 0.56
CA LYS A 128 -22.80 23.56 -0.06
C LYS A 128 -23.95 22.91 0.71
N ASN A 129 -23.67 21.99 1.63
CA ASN A 129 -24.68 21.32 2.47
C ASN A 129 -24.81 21.93 3.88
N LYS A 130 -24.15 23.03 4.12
CA LYS A 130 -24.30 23.85 5.32
C LYS A 130 -25.19 25.07 5.00
#